data_379811c806135a0b9555f5487ab38401
#
_entry.id   379811c806135a0b9555f5487ab38401
#
_cell.length_a   1.000
_cell.length_b   1.000
_cell.length_c   1.000
_cell.angle_alpha   90.00
_cell.angle_beta   90.00
_cell.angle_gamma   90.00
#
_symmetry.space_group_name_H-M   'P 1'
#
loop_
_entity.id
_entity.type
_entity.pdbx_description
1 polymer ?
#
loop_
_entity_poly.entity_id
_entity_poly.type
_entity_poly.pdbx_seq_one_letter_code
_entity_poly.pdbx_strand_id
1 'polypeptide(L)'
;MNESSEKVSVNMNIGTLSQIDLLVDLGYYSNRSDFINQSVRQVLDQKQSVIENETKRRRESNGDWFIGIYVFKEDQLLSAKAKGKKIKVSGYGVVVIDKKLDDLALEVIESIDIKGKIIASPRIKDKFLSK
;
A
#
# COMPACT_ATOMS: atom_id res chain seq x y z
N MET A 1 -12.19 12.61 -1.34
CA MET A 1 -11.68 11.54 -0.48
C MET A 1 -10.24 11.22 -0.84
N ASN A 2 -9.40 11.15 0.16
CA ASN A 2 -7.98 10.89 -0.07
C ASN A 2 -7.76 9.38 -0.24
N GLU A 3 -7.37 8.96 -1.44
CA GLU A 3 -7.10 7.55 -1.76
C GLU A 3 -5.85 7.01 -1.06
N SER A 4 -5.02 7.89 -0.51
CA SER A 4 -3.79 7.50 0.19
C SER A 4 -4.02 7.10 1.64
N SER A 5 -5.26 7.15 2.14
CA SER A 5 -5.57 6.76 3.51
C SER A 5 -6.72 5.76 3.55
N GLU A 6 -6.71 4.92 4.56
CA GLU A 6 -7.73 3.91 4.76
C GLU A 6 -8.12 3.89 6.24
N LYS A 7 -9.43 3.76 6.50
CA LYS A 7 -9.95 3.67 7.86
C LYS A 7 -9.71 2.29 8.43
N VAL A 8 -9.14 2.23 9.64
CA VAL A 8 -8.90 0.98 10.36
C VAL A 8 -9.61 1.04 11.70
N SER A 9 -10.38 0.01 12.02
CA SER A 9 -11.08 -0.11 13.30
C SER A 9 -10.41 -1.17 14.17
N VAL A 10 -10.19 -0.84 15.43
CA VAL A 10 -9.53 -1.72 16.39
C VAL A 10 -10.35 -1.77 17.68
N ASN A 11 -10.58 -2.98 18.19
CA ASN A 11 -11.18 -3.15 19.51
C ASN A 11 -10.08 -3.00 20.57
N MET A 12 -10.32 -2.14 21.54
CA MET A 12 -9.31 -1.85 22.55
C MET A 12 -9.88 -2.11 23.95
N ASN A 13 -9.07 -2.68 24.82
CA ASN A 13 -9.44 -2.90 26.22
C ASN A 13 -9.82 -1.57 26.87
N ILE A 14 -10.89 -1.57 27.67
CA ILE A 14 -11.40 -0.35 28.31
C ILE A 14 -10.33 0.32 29.19
N GLY A 15 -9.57 -0.45 29.95
CA GLY A 15 -8.51 0.09 30.79
C GLY A 15 -7.42 0.80 29.97
N THR A 16 -7.04 0.20 28.86
CA THR A 16 -6.06 0.81 27.94
C THR A 16 -6.61 2.11 27.37
N LEU A 17 -7.83 2.08 26.87
CA LEU A 17 -8.46 3.27 26.29
C LEU A 17 -8.58 4.40 27.31
N SER A 18 -8.93 4.06 28.58
CA SER A 18 -9.06 5.04 29.65
C SER A 18 -7.73 5.71 29.97
N GLN A 19 -6.62 4.98 29.90
CA GLN A 19 -5.29 5.58 30.08
C GLN A 19 -4.96 6.56 28.96
N ILE A 20 -5.34 6.25 27.74
CA ILE A 20 -5.19 7.17 26.60
C ILE A 20 -6.01 8.43 26.85
N ASP A 21 -7.27 8.28 27.28
CA ASP A 21 -8.14 9.42 27.56
C ASP A 21 -7.56 10.32 28.64
N LEU A 22 -6.95 9.73 29.67
CA LEU A 22 -6.28 10.51 30.71
C LEU A 22 -5.14 11.35 30.14
N LEU A 23 -4.32 10.78 29.26
CA LEU A 23 -3.21 11.51 28.65
C LEU A 23 -3.70 12.64 27.75
N VAL A 24 -4.83 12.43 27.06
CA VAL A 24 -5.48 13.49 26.27
C VAL A 24 -5.96 14.60 27.19
N ASP A 25 -6.63 14.26 28.26
CA ASP A 25 -7.14 15.26 29.23
C ASP A 25 -6.01 16.07 29.88
N LEU A 26 -4.86 15.43 30.08
CA LEU A 26 -3.69 16.12 30.65
C LEU A 26 -2.94 16.97 29.63
N GLY A 27 -3.34 16.92 28.37
CA GLY A 27 -2.75 17.74 27.30
C GLY A 27 -1.54 17.16 26.60
N TYR A 28 -1.20 15.89 26.84
CA TYR A 28 -0.08 15.26 26.13
C TYR A 28 -0.38 14.97 24.68
N TYR A 29 -1.65 14.75 24.35
CA TYR A 29 -2.12 14.48 22.99
C TYR A 29 -3.42 15.25 22.76
N SER A 30 -3.66 15.62 21.48
CA SER A 30 -4.84 16.41 21.12
C SER A 30 -6.14 15.61 21.22
N ASN A 31 -6.09 14.34 20.91
CA ASN A 31 -7.22 13.41 20.92
C ASN A 31 -6.73 11.96 20.82
N ARG A 32 -7.67 11.00 20.83
CA ARG A 32 -7.33 9.59 20.72
C ARG A 32 -6.55 9.27 19.43
N SER A 33 -7.00 9.82 18.32
CA SER A 33 -6.34 9.59 17.03
C SER A 33 -4.90 10.09 17.01
N ASP A 34 -4.65 11.22 17.64
CA ASP A 34 -3.30 11.78 17.76
C ASP A 34 -2.38 10.83 18.53
N PHE A 35 -2.86 10.34 19.69
CA PHE A 35 -2.10 9.35 20.46
C PHE A 35 -1.79 8.11 19.62
N ILE A 36 -2.82 7.55 18.97
CA ILE A 36 -2.68 6.32 18.20
C ILE A 36 -1.70 6.53 17.05
N ASN A 37 -1.84 7.61 16.30
CA ASN A 37 -0.96 7.89 15.16
C ASN A 37 0.49 8.10 15.58
N GLN A 38 0.73 8.82 16.67
CA GLN A 38 2.09 9.01 17.18
C GLN A 38 2.70 7.69 17.65
N SER A 39 1.90 6.86 18.33
CA SER A 39 2.36 5.55 18.80
C SER A 39 2.68 4.61 17.65
N VAL A 40 1.85 4.61 16.59
CA VAL A 40 2.07 3.81 15.40
C VAL A 40 3.40 4.22 14.74
N ARG A 41 3.61 5.52 14.53
CA ARG A 41 4.84 6.02 13.94
C ARG A 41 6.07 5.63 14.76
N GLN A 42 5.96 5.75 16.08
CA GLN A 42 7.07 5.41 16.97
C GLN A 42 7.47 3.95 16.86
N VAL A 43 6.50 3.04 16.86
CA VAL A 43 6.78 1.60 16.73
C VAL A 43 7.33 1.29 15.33
N LEU A 44 6.77 1.88 14.28
CA LEU A 44 7.27 1.68 12.92
C LEU A 44 8.72 2.18 12.79
N ASP A 45 9.05 3.32 13.40
CA ASP A 45 10.44 3.82 13.41
C ASP A 45 11.39 2.82 14.06
N GLN A 46 10.96 2.19 15.15
CA GLN A 46 11.76 1.16 15.82
C GLN A 46 11.97 -0.07 14.95
N LYS A 47 11.09 -0.33 14.00
CA LYS A 47 11.13 -1.51 13.12
C LYS A 47 11.66 -1.20 11.72
N GLN A 48 12.13 0.03 11.47
CA GLN A 48 12.56 0.42 10.13
C GLN A 48 13.67 -0.46 9.57
N SER A 49 14.61 -0.88 10.37
CA SER A 49 15.68 -1.74 9.88
C SER A 49 15.15 -3.09 9.38
N VAL A 50 14.17 -3.65 10.08
CA VAL A 50 13.49 -4.89 9.65
C VAL A 50 12.78 -4.68 8.31
N ILE A 51 12.03 -3.58 8.20
CA ILE A 51 11.27 -3.26 6.99
C ILE A 51 12.21 -3.04 5.81
N GLU A 52 13.28 -2.26 6.00
CA GLU A 52 14.24 -1.96 4.94
C GLU A 52 14.99 -3.19 4.47
N ASN A 53 15.43 -4.05 5.39
CA ASN A 53 16.13 -5.28 5.04
C ASN A 53 15.21 -6.22 4.26
N GLU A 54 13.96 -6.35 4.67
CA GLU A 54 13.00 -7.22 3.99
C GLU A 54 12.64 -6.65 2.61
N THR A 55 12.47 -5.33 2.51
CA THR A 55 12.21 -4.64 1.23
C THR A 55 13.34 -4.90 0.24
N LYS A 56 14.58 -4.74 0.69
CA LYS A 56 15.75 -4.98 -0.15
C LYS A 56 15.79 -6.42 -0.64
N ARG A 57 15.58 -7.37 0.28
CA ARG A 57 15.59 -8.79 -0.05
C ARG A 57 14.52 -9.13 -1.10
N ARG A 58 13.31 -8.62 -0.94
CA ARG A 58 12.20 -8.90 -1.86
C ARG A 58 12.41 -8.26 -3.23
N ARG A 59 12.98 -7.05 -3.27
CA ARG A 59 13.28 -6.39 -4.55
C ARG A 59 14.35 -7.13 -5.33
N GLU A 60 15.33 -7.71 -4.66
CA GLU A 60 16.36 -8.50 -5.30
C GLU A 60 15.80 -9.79 -5.90
N SER A 61 14.77 -10.37 -5.27
CA SER A 61 14.16 -11.62 -5.73
C SER A 61 13.05 -11.42 -6.75
N ASN A 62 12.23 -10.37 -6.58
CA ASN A 62 10.95 -10.21 -7.28
C ASN A 62 10.90 -9.03 -8.25
N GLY A 63 11.95 -8.23 -8.36
CA GLY A 63 11.97 -7.07 -9.26
C GLY A 63 11.12 -5.92 -8.74
N ASP A 64 9.96 -5.70 -9.35
CA ASP A 64 9.08 -4.60 -8.98
C ASP A 64 8.25 -4.92 -7.73
N TRP A 65 8.88 -4.73 -6.59
CA TRP A 65 8.25 -4.92 -5.30
C TRP A 65 8.10 -3.58 -4.58
N PHE A 66 6.93 -3.35 -3.95
CA PHE A 66 6.64 -2.05 -3.35
C PHE A 66 5.89 -2.18 -2.00
N ILE A 67 5.96 -1.09 -1.21
CA ILE A 67 5.10 -0.85 -0.05
C ILE A 67 4.48 0.52 -0.27
N GLY A 68 3.15 0.62 -0.16
CA GLY A 68 2.43 1.88 -0.25
C GLY A 68 1.54 1.96 -1.47
N ILE A 69 1.78 2.94 -2.33
CA ILE A 69 0.97 3.17 -3.53
C ILE A 69 1.85 3.02 -4.77
N TYR A 70 1.43 2.16 -5.68
CA TYR A 70 2.11 1.95 -6.95
C TYR A 70 1.19 2.40 -8.07
N VAL A 71 1.59 3.46 -8.79
CA VAL A 71 0.82 3.99 -9.90
C VAL A 71 1.51 3.60 -11.21
N PHE A 72 0.80 2.84 -12.05
CA PHE A 72 1.31 2.54 -13.39
C PHE A 72 1.21 3.78 -14.27
N LYS A 73 2.29 4.11 -14.95
CA LYS A 73 2.35 5.27 -15.86
C LYS A 73 2.42 4.80 -17.30
N GLU A 74 1.90 5.62 -18.21
CA GLU A 74 1.85 5.29 -19.63
C GLU A 74 3.24 5.02 -20.21
N ASP A 75 4.22 5.88 -19.91
CA ASP A 75 5.58 5.70 -20.42
C ASP A 75 6.24 4.41 -19.93
N GLN A 76 5.95 3.99 -18.71
CA GLN A 76 6.41 2.72 -18.15
C GLN A 76 5.85 1.54 -18.95
N LEU A 77 4.55 1.57 -19.23
CA LEU A 77 3.88 0.50 -19.99
C LEU A 77 4.36 0.47 -21.44
N LEU A 78 4.50 1.64 -22.07
CA LEU A 78 5.02 1.74 -23.44
C LEU A 78 6.46 1.25 -23.53
N SER A 79 7.29 1.56 -22.57
CA SER A 79 8.67 1.10 -22.52
C SER A 79 8.74 -0.43 -22.44
N ALA A 80 7.92 -1.03 -21.57
CA ALA A 80 7.86 -2.48 -21.44
C ALA A 80 7.41 -3.14 -22.77
N LYS A 81 6.40 -2.56 -23.39
CA LYS A 81 5.89 -3.07 -24.68
C LYS A 81 6.99 -3.01 -25.77
N ALA A 82 7.68 -1.89 -25.86
CA ALA A 82 8.75 -1.71 -26.84
C ALA A 82 9.89 -2.72 -26.66
N LYS A 83 10.16 -3.10 -25.42
CA LYS A 83 11.22 -4.06 -25.09
C LYS A 83 10.75 -5.51 -25.12
N GLY A 84 9.48 -5.75 -25.41
CA GLY A 84 8.89 -7.09 -25.37
C GLY A 84 8.89 -7.71 -23.98
N LYS A 85 8.88 -6.90 -22.93
CA LYS A 85 8.91 -7.37 -21.54
C LYS A 85 7.52 -7.33 -20.92
N LYS A 86 7.25 -8.28 -20.04
CA LYS A 86 6.05 -8.31 -19.21
C LYS A 86 6.39 -7.77 -17.83
N ILE A 87 5.43 -7.07 -17.22
CA ILE A 87 5.61 -6.48 -15.89
C ILE A 87 4.94 -7.35 -14.85
N LYS A 88 5.70 -7.69 -13.80
CA LYS A 88 5.20 -8.39 -12.63
C LYS A 88 5.37 -7.45 -11.44
N VAL A 89 4.27 -7.14 -10.76
CA VAL A 89 4.30 -6.28 -9.58
C VAL A 89 3.83 -7.07 -8.36
N SER A 90 4.54 -6.93 -7.28
CA SER A 90 4.16 -7.53 -6.01
C SER A 90 4.43 -6.55 -4.87
N GLY A 91 3.77 -6.75 -3.74
CA GLY A 91 3.98 -5.90 -2.58
C GLY A 91 2.77 -5.77 -1.70
N TYR A 92 2.79 -4.71 -0.90
CA TYR A 92 1.76 -4.40 0.08
C TYR A 92 1.22 -3.00 -0.17
N GLY A 93 -0.07 -2.88 -0.40
CA GLY A 93 -0.69 -1.58 -0.56
C GLY A 93 -1.68 -1.50 -1.72
N VAL A 94 -1.61 -0.42 -2.46
CA VAL A 94 -2.59 -0.10 -3.51
C VAL A 94 -1.90 0.05 -4.85
N VAL A 95 -2.44 -0.63 -5.87
CA VAL A 95 -2.02 -0.44 -7.26
C VAL A 95 -3.08 0.39 -7.96
N VAL A 96 -2.66 1.44 -8.66
CA VAL A 96 -3.56 2.33 -9.38
C VAL A 96 -3.25 2.26 -10.87
N ILE A 97 -4.29 2.00 -11.68
CA ILE A 97 -4.19 1.98 -13.14
C ILE A 97 -5.31 2.85 -13.70
N ASP A 98 -4.95 3.92 -14.39
CA ASP A 98 -5.92 4.79 -15.04
C ASP A 98 -6.66 4.02 -16.14
N LYS A 99 -7.99 4.21 -16.22
CA LYS A 99 -8.85 3.51 -17.18
C LYS A 99 -8.36 3.66 -18.64
N LYS A 100 -7.82 4.81 -19.00
CA LYS A 100 -7.31 5.05 -20.36
C LYS A 100 -6.13 4.15 -20.71
N LEU A 101 -5.51 3.51 -19.73
CA LEU A 101 -4.37 2.61 -19.94
C LEU A 101 -4.79 1.13 -19.99
N ASP A 102 -6.09 0.82 -19.93
CA ASP A 102 -6.57 -0.55 -19.83
C ASP A 102 -5.99 -1.48 -20.89
N ASP A 103 -6.11 -1.10 -22.17
CA ASP A 103 -5.64 -1.95 -23.25
C ASP A 103 -4.15 -2.23 -23.17
N LEU A 104 -3.38 -1.19 -22.91
CA LEU A 104 -1.93 -1.29 -22.77
C LEU A 104 -1.55 -2.12 -21.54
N ALA A 105 -2.24 -1.89 -20.42
CA ALA A 105 -2.00 -2.62 -19.18
C ALA A 105 -2.30 -4.12 -19.36
N LEU A 106 -3.41 -4.45 -20.01
CA LEU A 106 -3.77 -5.86 -20.26
C LEU A 106 -2.74 -6.57 -21.15
N GLU A 107 -2.08 -5.83 -22.02
CA GLU A 107 -1.06 -6.39 -22.92
C GLU A 107 0.27 -6.61 -22.19
N VAL A 108 0.69 -5.70 -21.32
CA VAL A 108 2.04 -5.69 -20.76
C VAL A 108 2.15 -6.21 -19.34
N ILE A 109 1.10 -6.11 -18.54
CA ILE A 109 1.16 -6.57 -17.14
C ILE A 109 0.86 -8.07 -17.10
N GLU A 110 1.82 -8.83 -16.59
CA GLU A 110 1.67 -10.27 -16.44
C GLU A 110 0.94 -10.62 -15.15
N SER A 111 1.33 -9.99 -14.04
CA SER A 111 0.74 -10.31 -12.75
C SER A 111 0.81 -9.11 -11.79
N ILE A 112 -0.18 -9.07 -10.91
CA ILE A 112 -0.24 -8.13 -9.79
C ILE A 112 -0.52 -8.97 -8.54
N ASP A 113 0.52 -9.23 -7.76
CA ASP A 113 0.45 -10.08 -6.56
C ASP A 113 0.67 -9.22 -5.33
N ILE A 114 -0.41 -8.70 -4.77
CA ILE A 114 -0.34 -7.74 -3.68
C ILE A 114 -1.23 -8.13 -2.51
N LYS A 115 -0.84 -7.70 -1.32
CA LYS A 115 -1.73 -7.66 -0.16
C LYS A 115 -2.27 -6.23 -0.06
N GLY A 116 -3.51 -6.04 -0.53
CA GLY A 116 -4.12 -4.72 -0.63
C GLY A 116 -5.18 -4.72 -1.71
N LYS A 117 -5.30 -3.61 -2.41
CA LYS A 117 -6.36 -3.48 -3.43
C LYS A 117 -5.83 -2.85 -4.72
N ILE A 118 -6.59 -3.05 -5.79
CA ILE A 118 -6.33 -2.47 -7.09
C ILE A 118 -7.41 -1.42 -7.36
N ILE A 119 -7.01 -0.20 -7.65
CA ILE A 119 -7.89 0.88 -8.08
C ILE A 119 -7.75 0.97 -9.59
N ALA A 120 -8.73 0.42 -10.30
CA ALA A 120 -8.70 0.31 -11.75
C ALA A 120 -10.10 0.01 -12.28
N SER A 121 -10.23 -0.07 -13.61
CA SER A 121 -11.50 -0.44 -14.23
C SER A 121 -11.90 -1.88 -13.91
N PRO A 122 -13.18 -2.24 -14.06
CA PRO A 122 -13.62 -3.63 -13.87
C PRO A 122 -12.86 -4.63 -14.76
N ARG A 123 -12.49 -4.24 -15.97
CA ARG A 123 -11.71 -5.10 -16.89
C ARG A 123 -10.39 -5.52 -16.26
N ILE A 124 -9.69 -4.58 -15.66
CA ILE A 124 -8.40 -4.83 -15.00
C ILE A 124 -8.60 -5.66 -13.75
N LYS A 125 -9.56 -5.29 -12.91
CA LYS A 125 -9.85 -6.02 -11.67
C LYS A 125 -10.21 -7.48 -11.95
N ASP A 126 -11.05 -7.72 -12.96
CA ASP A 126 -11.46 -9.07 -13.33
C ASP A 126 -10.26 -9.94 -13.69
N LYS A 127 -9.31 -9.39 -14.45
CA LYS A 127 -8.13 -10.15 -14.86
C LYS A 127 -7.21 -10.47 -13.68
N PHE A 128 -6.97 -9.51 -12.79
CA PHE A 128 -5.93 -9.65 -11.76
C PHE A 128 -6.44 -10.05 -10.38
N LEU A 129 -7.73 -9.89 -10.09
CA LEU A 129 -8.30 -10.25 -8.79
C LEU A 129 -9.10 -11.55 -8.79
N SER A 130 -9.40 -12.10 -9.95
CA SER A 130 -10.26 -13.30 -10.07
C SER A 130 -9.51 -14.62 -9.89
N LYS A 131 -8.38 -14.60 -9.23
CA LYS A 131 -7.60 -15.81 -8.98
C LYS A 131 -8.03 -16.51 -7.71
#